data_fd8c39d694881231500ce687f019070a
#
_entry.id   fd8c39d694881231500ce687f019070a
#
_cell.length_a   1.000
_cell.length_b   1.000
_cell.length_c   1.000
_cell.angle_alpha   90.00
_cell.angle_beta   90.00
_cell.angle_gamma   90.00
#
_symmetry.space_group_name_H-M   'P 1'
#
loop_
_entity.id
_entity.type
_entity.pdbx_description
1 polymer ?
#
loop_
_entity_poly.entity_id
_entity_poly.type
_entity_poly.pdbx_seq_one_letter_code
_entity_poly.pdbx_strand_id
1 'polypeptide(L)'
;QNNFTIPTSNTSLNNNISVINRRNITLPLGEIKITRKVKSFLVIFRSFTNENSLLSQNKKRLFEKKKKEYSLRSLNSICINIRNAQKKIKNIKFFLKIIDDNSKPNIIKLQKKIAAKNNISFKISNLDIDRYKNKMKFSRNKRMLAHNTHIYQSKEFALNSNYDLIYFVEDDYLHQHDAIEEMIFSYEKFSTIYKKDIIMCPVDYPFLYNKLDQTNVLVGHKKHWRKVNESLC
;
A
#
# COMPACT_ATOMS: atom_id res chain seq x y z
N GLN A 1 -21.61 21.49 -15.59
CA GLN A 1 -21.08 21.04 -14.28
C GLN A 1 -21.83 21.80 -13.21
N ASN A 2 -22.70 21.14 -12.47
CA ASN A 2 -23.36 21.75 -11.33
C ASN A 2 -22.36 21.83 -10.19
N ASN A 3 -21.87 23.02 -9.90
CA ASN A 3 -21.06 23.29 -8.73
C ASN A 3 -21.94 23.20 -7.49
N PHE A 4 -21.97 22.03 -6.86
CA PHE A 4 -22.55 21.92 -5.51
C PHE A 4 -21.55 22.53 -4.53
N THR A 5 -21.82 23.71 -4.06
CA THR A 5 -21.10 24.30 -2.93
C THR A 5 -21.59 23.63 -1.66
N ILE A 6 -20.77 22.76 -1.09
CA ILE A 6 -21.09 22.13 0.19
C ILE A 6 -20.45 22.97 1.29
N PRO A 7 -21.21 23.42 2.30
CA PRO A 7 -20.66 24.23 3.37
C PRO A 7 -19.52 23.51 4.10
N THR A 8 -18.47 24.26 4.43
CA THR A 8 -17.28 23.75 5.13
C THR A 8 -17.46 23.62 6.65
N SER A 9 -18.65 23.88 7.17
CA SER A 9 -18.94 23.74 8.60
C SER A 9 -18.96 22.26 9.01
N ASN A 10 -18.38 21.96 10.18
CA ASN A 10 -18.38 20.60 10.78
C ASN A 10 -19.78 20.13 11.25
N THR A 11 -20.83 20.83 10.91
CA THR A 11 -22.21 20.45 11.19
C THR A 11 -22.70 19.46 10.13
N SER A 12 -23.54 18.52 10.54
CA SER A 12 -24.14 17.55 9.65
C SER A 12 -24.87 18.29 8.53
N LEU A 13 -24.41 18.08 7.31
CA LEU A 13 -24.81 18.88 6.15
C LEU A 13 -26.19 18.56 5.62
N ASN A 14 -26.78 17.49 6.05
CA ASN A 14 -28.04 17.10 5.52
C ASN A 14 -28.81 16.23 6.52
N ASN A 15 -29.63 16.88 7.33
CA ASN A 15 -30.52 16.18 8.25
C ASN A 15 -31.49 15.24 7.52
N ASN A 16 -31.75 15.49 6.21
CA ASN A 16 -32.67 14.70 5.40
C ASN A 16 -32.09 13.36 4.96
N ILE A 17 -30.76 13.20 4.93
CA ILE A 17 -30.10 11.93 4.60
C ILE A 17 -29.40 11.31 5.81
N SER A 18 -29.46 11.96 6.95
CA SER A 18 -28.91 11.43 8.20
C SER A 18 -29.96 10.61 8.93
N VAL A 19 -29.67 9.36 9.19
CA VAL A 19 -30.51 8.52 10.05
C VAL A 19 -30.33 8.97 11.50
N ILE A 20 -31.38 8.91 12.31
CA ILE A 20 -31.33 9.25 13.75
C ILE A 20 -30.12 8.54 14.41
N ASN A 21 -29.30 9.30 15.11
CA ASN A 21 -28.05 8.86 15.74
C ASN A 21 -26.89 8.48 14.79
N ARG A 22 -27.01 8.74 13.49
CA ARG A 22 -25.92 8.52 12.52
C ARG A 22 -25.67 9.83 11.78
N ARG A 23 -24.47 10.37 11.93
CA ARG A 23 -24.05 11.59 11.21
C ARG A 23 -23.28 11.22 9.95
N ASN A 24 -23.75 11.68 8.81
CA ASN A 24 -22.99 11.65 7.57
C ASN A 24 -22.20 12.95 7.44
N ILE A 25 -20.89 12.85 7.29
CA ILE A 25 -20.04 13.99 6.98
C ILE A 25 -19.75 13.95 5.49
N THR A 26 -20.22 14.96 4.78
CA THR A 26 -19.87 15.14 3.36
C THR A 26 -18.71 16.12 3.29
N LEU A 27 -17.62 15.73 2.65
CA LEU A 27 -16.52 16.64 2.39
C LEU A 27 -16.82 17.48 1.15
N PRO A 28 -16.45 18.77 1.13
CA PRO A 28 -16.69 19.64 -0.02
C PRO A 28 -15.97 19.12 -1.26
N LEU A 29 -16.66 19.13 -2.40
CA LEU A 29 -16.11 18.82 -3.73
C LEU A 29 -15.36 20.01 -4.35
N GLY A 30 -15.06 21.05 -3.57
CA GLY A 30 -14.37 22.24 -4.04
C GLY A 30 -12.88 22.01 -4.30
N GLU A 31 -12.25 23.01 -4.93
CA GLU A 31 -10.79 23.02 -5.09
C GLU A 31 -10.09 23.14 -3.75
N ILE A 32 -9.19 22.21 -3.50
CA ILE A 32 -8.37 22.20 -2.29
C ILE A 32 -6.95 22.57 -2.69
N LYS A 33 -6.43 23.66 -2.11
CA LYS A 33 -5.02 24.03 -2.26
C LYS A 33 -4.17 23.01 -1.50
N ILE A 34 -3.47 22.15 -2.24
CA ILE A 34 -2.59 21.13 -1.64
C ILE A 34 -1.40 21.81 -0.97
N THR A 35 -1.27 21.63 0.33
CA THR A 35 -0.17 22.15 1.16
C THR A 35 0.85 21.09 1.56
N ARG A 36 0.47 19.82 1.52
CA ARG A 36 1.31 18.67 1.89
C ARG A 36 1.64 17.84 0.66
N LYS A 37 2.63 18.30 -0.11
CA LYS A 37 3.05 17.64 -1.35
C LYS A 37 4.07 16.55 -1.10
N VAL A 38 3.91 15.42 -1.79
CA VAL A 38 4.86 14.31 -1.82
C VAL A 38 5.94 14.61 -2.87
N LYS A 39 7.21 14.57 -2.48
CA LYS A 39 8.38 14.76 -3.36
C LYS A 39 9.14 13.46 -3.60
N SER A 40 8.92 12.46 -2.75
CA SER A 40 9.60 11.18 -2.84
C SER A 40 8.70 10.04 -2.38
N PHE A 41 8.71 8.94 -3.14
CA PHE A 41 7.87 7.77 -2.92
C PHE A 41 8.71 6.50 -2.94
N LEU A 42 8.71 5.79 -1.81
CA LEU A 42 9.41 4.53 -1.64
C LEU A 42 8.41 3.36 -1.65
N VAL A 43 8.64 2.38 -2.50
CA VAL A 43 7.97 1.08 -2.41
C VAL A 43 8.88 0.08 -1.75
N ILE A 44 8.44 -0.57 -0.70
CA ILE A 44 9.15 -1.69 -0.06
C ILE A 44 8.37 -2.96 -0.36
N PHE A 45 8.94 -3.75 -1.28
CA PHE A 45 8.36 -5.01 -1.74
C PHE A 45 8.98 -6.17 -0.98
N ARG A 46 8.15 -6.91 -0.25
CA ARG A 46 8.55 -8.11 0.50
C ARG A 46 8.38 -9.34 -0.38
N SER A 47 9.48 -10.02 -0.71
CA SER A 47 9.50 -11.17 -1.62
C SER A 47 9.84 -12.47 -0.92
N PHE A 48 9.05 -13.50 -1.17
CA PHE A 48 9.29 -14.86 -0.71
C PHE A 48 8.82 -15.88 -1.75
N THR A 49 9.72 -16.60 -2.37
CA THR A 49 9.40 -17.47 -3.51
C THR A 49 9.70 -18.96 -3.31
N ASN A 50 10.27 -19.34 -2.18
CA ASN A 50 10.80 -20.69 -1.96
C ASN A 50 9.74 -21.73 -1.61
N GLU A 51 8.56 -21.34 -1.13
CA GLU A 51 7.51 -22.27 -0.75
C GLU A 51 6.45 -22.45 -1.82
N ASN A 52 6.05 -23.71 -2.01
CA ASN A 52 4.90 -24.08 -2.82
C ASN A 52 3.60 -24.12 -2.00
N SER A 53 3.69 -24.07 -0.67
CA SER A 53 2.55 -24.23 0.23
C SER A 53 1.90 -22.90 0.58
N LEU A 54 0.58 -22.90 0.60
CA LEU A 54 -0.25 -21.80 1.09
C LEU A 54 -0.11 -21.66 2.61
N LEU A 55 -0.19 -20.43 3.10
CA LEU A 55 -0.25 -20.14 4.54
C LEU A 55 -1.48 -20.74 5.23
N SER A 56 -2.58 -20.91 4.52
CA SER A 56 -3.76 -21.63 4.99
C SER A 56 -4.04 -22.80 4.07
N GLN A 57 -4.00 -24.02 4.62
CA GLN A 57 -4.31 -25.25 3.89
C GLN A 57 -5.76 -25.29 3.34
N ASN A 58 -6.63 -24.38 3.77
CA ASN A 58 -8.05 -24.42 3.47
C ASN A 58 -8.53 -23.44 2.39
N LYS A 59 -7.65 -22.61 1.82
CA LYS A 59 -8.02 -21.70 0.73
C LYS A 59 -7.18 -21.98 -0.50
N LYS A 60 -7.79 -22.63 -1.49
CA LYS A 60 -7.20 -22.72 -2.83
C LYS A 60 -7.03 -21.30 -3.39
N ARG A 61 -5.82 -20.98 -3.90
CA ARG A 61 -5.64 -19.75 -4.68
C ARG A 61 -6.33 -19.92 -6.02
N LEU A 62 -6.82 -18.81 -6.56
CA LEU A 62 -7.55 -18.79 -7.84
C LEU A 62 -6.76 -19.46 -8.99
N PHE A 63 -5.42 -19.39 -8.91
CA PHE A 63 -4.49 -20.01 -9.84
C PHE A 63 -3.57 -20.93 -9.05
N GLU A 64 -3.65 -22.24 -9.23
CA GLU A 64 -2.82 -23.25 -8.54
C GLU A 64 -1.38 -23.26 -9.07
N LYS A 65 -0.77 -22.08 -9.20
CA LYS A 65 0.59 -21.95 -9.72
C LYS A 65 1.62 -21.80 -8.59
N LYS A 66 2.87 -22.06 -8.92
CA LYS A 66 3.98 -21.96 -7.98
C LYS A 66 4.10 -20.54 -7.39
N LYS A 67 4.42 -20.44 -6.11
CA LYS A 67 4.53 -19.14 -5.39
C LYS A 67 5.38 -18.10 -6.13
N LYS A 68 6.49 -18.52 -6.77
CA LYS A 68 7.34 -17.65 -7.58
C LYS A 68 6.60 -16.88 -8.68
N GLU A 69 5.55 -17.47 -9.28
CA GLU A 69 4.79 -16.81 -10.34
C GLU A 69 3.93 -15.68 -9.80
N TYR A 70 3.35 -15.87 -8.61
CA TYR A 70 2.61 -14.79 -7.92
C TYR A 70 3.55 -13.63 -7.60
N SER A 71 4.69 -13.91 -6.98
CA SER A 71 5.67 -12.91 -6.61
C SER A 71 6.20 -12.12 -7.82
N LEU A 72 6.55 -12.80 -8.92
CA LEU A 72 7.02 -12.12 -10.13
C LEU A 72 5.92 -11.31 -10.83
N ARG A 73 4.66 -11.77 -10.82
CA ARG A 73 3.53 -11.02 -11.36
C ARG A 73 3.21 -9.79 -10.51
N SER A 74 3.22 -9.95 -9.19
CA SER A 74 3.04 -8.84 -8.25
C SER A 74 4.12 -7.78 -8.45
N LEU A 75 5.39 -8.20 -8.50
CA LEU A 75 6.52 -7.31 -8.78
C LEU A 75 6.38 -6.60 -10.13
N ASN A 76 6.00 -7.32 -11.18
CA ASN A 76 5.79 -6.70 -12.49
C ASN A 76 4.64 -5.68 -12.46
N SER A 77 3.55 -6.01 -11.77
CA SER A 77 2.41 -5.12 -11.58
C SER A 77 2.80 -3.81 -10.89
N ILE A 78 3.54 -3.88 -9.79
CA ILE A 78 4.00 -2.67 -9.08
C ILE A 78 5.01 -1.86 -9.90
N CYS A 79 5.92 -2.54 -10.62
CA CYS A 79 6.87 -1.88 -11.51
C CYS A 79 6.18 -1.11 -12.65
N ILE A 80 5.15 -1.69 -13.27
CA ILE A 80 4.34 -0.99 -14.27
C ILE A 80 3.67 0.25 -13.66
N ASN A 81 3.13 0.12 -12.45
CA ASN A 81 2.51 1.24 -11.75
C ASN A 81 3.48 2.37 -11.43
N ILE A 82 4.69 2.06 -10.93
CA ILE A 82 5.75 3.06 -10.70
C ILE A 82 6.08 3.76 -12.01
N ARG A 83 6.34 3.03 -13.09
CA ARG A 83 6.63 3.60 -14.41
C ARG A 83 5.52 4.52 -14.91
N ASN A 84 4.27 4.12 -14.74
CA ASN A 84 3.13 4.94 -15.15
C ASN A 84 3.01 6.22 -14.31
N ALA A 85 3.22 6.12 -13.00
CA ALA A 85 3.26 7.27 -12.11
C ALA A 85 4.42 8.24 -12.47
N GLN A 86 5.62 7.73 -12.77
CA GLN A 86 6.77 8.52 -13.22
C GLN A 86 6.49 9.30 -14.51
N LYS A 87 5.70 8.74 -15.43
CA LYS A 87 5.31 9.42 -16.65
C LYS A 87 4.39 10.60 -16.39
N LYS A 88 3.48 10.48 -15.44
CA LYS A 88 2.45 11.47 -15.12
C LYS A 88 2.91 12.52 -14.10
N ILE A 89 3.69 12.10 -13.11
CA ILE A 89 4.09 12.93 -11.98
C ILE A 89 5.60 13.17 -12.04
N LYS A 90 6.00 14.26 -12.68
CA LYS A 90 7.41 14.55 -12.98
C LYS A 90 8.27 14.96 -11.80
N ASN A 91 7.67 15.47 -10.72
CA ASN A 91 8.38 16.07 -9.59
C ASN A 91 8.53 15.14 -8.38
N ILE A 92 8.28 13.84 -8.57
CA ILE A 92 8.42 12.84 -7.49
C ILE A 92 9.56 11.87 -7.81
N LYS A 93 10.45 11.69 -6.84
CA LYS A 93 11.49 10.66 -6.87
C LYS A 93 10.90 9.33 -6.45
N PHE A 94 10.94 8.33 -7.32
CA PHE A 94 10.49 6.97 -7.02
C PHE A 94 11.67 6.05 -6.77
N PHE A 95 11.50 5.13 -5.81
CA PHE A 95 12.46 4.09 -5.54
C PHE A 95 11.77 2.79 -5.12
N LEU A 96 12.31 1.67 -5.58
CA LEU A 96 11.84 0.33 -5.23
C LEU A 96 12.89 -0.41 -4.40
N LYS A 97 12.57 -0.69 -3.16
CA LYS A 97 13.34 -1.59 -2.31
C LYS A 97 12.71 -2.97 -2.32
N ILE A 98 13.45 -3.97 -2.77
CA ILE A 98 13.04 -5.38 -2.66
C ILE A 98 13.81 -5.98 -1.49
N ILE A 99 13.10 -6.56 -0.53
CA ILE A 99 13.68 -7.39 0.52
C ILE A 99 13.25 -8.81 0.22
N ASP A 100 14.22 -9.67 -0.06
CA ASP A 100 13.98 -11.03 -0.54
C ASP A 100 14.37 -12.07 0.52
N ASP A 101 13.49 -13.02 0.76
CA ASP A 101 13.75 -14.12 1.68
C ASP A 101 14.29 -15.34 0.91
N ASN A 102 15.60 -15.30 0.67
CA ASN A 102 16.39 -16.42 0.14
C ASN A 102 15.85 -17.07 -1.14
N SER A 103 15.32 -16.29 -2.07
CA SER A 103 14.92 -16.81 -3.38
C SER A 103 16.12 -17.33 -4.17
N LYS A 104 15.88 -18.33 -5.04
CA LYS A 104 16.93 -18.89 -5.90
C LYS A 104 17.54 -17.82 -6.80
N PRO A 105 18.85 -17.90 -7.14
CA PRO A 105 19.56 -16.89 -7.96
C PRO A 105 18.90 -16.56 -9.29
N ASN A 106 18.28 -17.55 -9.94
CA ASN A 106 17.54 -17.32 -11.18
C ASN A 106 16.29 -16.44 -10.97
N ILE A 107 15.63 -16.51 -9.81
CA ILE A 107 14.49 -15.66 -9.48
C ILE A 107 14.96 -14.23 -9.21
N ILE A 108 16.04 -14.06 -8.45
CA ILE A 108 16.66 -12.74 -8.24
C ILE A 108 17.04 -12.09 -9.59
N LYS A 109 17.58 -12.88 -10.52
CA LYS A 109 17.88 -12.39 -11.89
C LYS A 109 16.61 -11.93 -12.61
N LEU A 110 15.49 -12.63 -12.46
CA LEU A 110 14.20 -12.25 -13.04
C LEU A 110 13.63 -10.98 -12.37
N GLN A 111 13.72 -10.86 -11.05
CA GLN A 111 13.31 -9.65 -10.34
C GLN A 111 14.09 -8.41 -10.84
N LYS A 112 15.42 -8.53 -10.97
CA LYS A 112 16.28 -7.47 -11.54
C LYS A 112 15.84 -7.11 -12.97
N LYS A 113 15.59 -8.13 -13.81
CA LYS A 113 15.14 -7.90 -15.20
C LYS A 113 13.79 -7.18 -15.26
N ILE A 114 12.85 -7.53 -14.39
CA ILE A 114 11.53 -6.88 -14.34
C ILE A 114 11.69 -5.40 -13.97
N ALA A 115 12.44 -5.08 -12.91
CA ALA A 115 12.63 -3.70 -12.48
C ALA A 115 13.39 -2.88 -13.54
N ALA A 116 14.46 -3.43 -14.12
CA ALA A 116 15.24 -2.76 -15.17
C ALA A 116 14.43 -2.51 -16.45
N LYS A 117 13.61 -3.48 -16.90
CA LYS A 117 12.72 -3.31 -18.07
C LYS A 117 11.73 -2.15 -17.89
N ASN A 118 11.39 -1.80 -16.67
CA ASN A 118 10.48 -0.71 -16.37
C ASN A 118 11.19 0.62 -16.05
N ASN A 119 12.53 0.70 -16.19
CA ASN A 119 13.35 1.89 -15.90
C ASN A 119 13.15 2.42 -14.48
N ILE A 120 13.11 1.52 -13.50
CA ILE A 120 12.90 1.86 -12.11
C ILE A 120 14.24 1.84 -11.37
N SER A 121 14.48 2.88 -10.56
CA SER A 121 15.58 2.86 -9.60
C SER A 121 15.26 1.88 -8.48
N PHE A 122 16.10 0.87 -8.27
CA PHE A 122 15.82 -0.19 -7.28
C PHE A 122 17.06 -0.73 -6.58
N LYS A 123 16.83 -1.36 -5.43
CA LYS A 123 17.85 -2.15 -4.72
C LYS A 123 17.22 -3.42 -4.16
N ILE A 124 17.88 -4.56 -4.36
CA ILE A 124 17.51 -5.83 -3.74
C ILE A 124 18.45 -6.10 -2.57
N SER A 125 17.91 -6.55 -1.44
CA SER A 125 18.70 -7.08 -0.31
C SER A 125 18.06 -8.35 0.19
N ASN A 126 18.86 -9.21 0.78
CA ASN A 126 18.36 -10.41 1.44
C ASN A 126 17.74 -10.06 2.78
N LEU A 127 16.79 -10.91 3.19
CA LEU A 127 16.28 -10.92 4.56
C LEU A 127 17.40 -11.40 5.49
N ASP A 128 17.70 -10.60 6.51
CA ASP A 128 18.77 -10.88 7.48
C ASP A 128 18.16 -11.36 8.80
N ILE A 129 17.85 -12.65 8.86
CA ILE A 129 17.23 -13.27 10.04
C ILE A 129 18.17 -13.22 11.24
N ASP A 130 19.47 -13.44 11.05
CA ASP A 130 20.43 -13.53 12.15
C ASP A 130 20.58 -12.18 12.86
N ARG A 131 20.61 -11.09 12.14
CA ARG A 131 20.64 -9.73 12.69
C ARG A 131 19.47 -9.44 13.61
N TYR A 132 18.29 -9.96 13.32
CA TYR A 132 17.06 -9.64 14.04
C TYR A 132 16.55 -10.74 14.98
N LYS A 133 17.18 -11.90 14.97
CA LYS A 133 16.76 -13.08 15.74
C LYS A 133 16.49 -12.77 17.22
N ASN A 134 17.36 -12.00 17.85
CA ASN A 134 17.20 -11.64 19.26
C ASN A 134 16.01 -10.72 19.53
N LYS A 135 15.61 -9.89 18.55
CA LYS A 135 14.43 -9.03 18.63
C LYS A 135 13.13 -9.77 18.38
N MET A 136 13.21 -11.00 17.80
CA MET A 136 12.05 -11.81 17.38
C MET A 136 11.84 -13.05 18.25
N LYS A 137 12.29 -13.04 19.51
CA LYS A 137 12.19 -14.17 20.46
C LYS A 137 10.76 -14.67 20.70
N PHE A 138 9.74 -13.83 20.44
CA PHE A 138 8.33 -14.19 20.53
C PHE A 138 7.82 -15.04 19.35
N SER A 139 8.64 -15.23 18.31
CA SER A 139 8.25 -16.00 17.13
C SER A 139 8.21 -17.51 17.44
N ARG A 140 7.04 -18.12 17.31
CA ARG A 140 6.78 -19.51 17.70
C ARG A 140 7.46 -20.57 16.80
N ASN A 141 7.76 -20.22 15.56
CA ASN A 141 8.38 -21.12 14.59
C ASN A 141 9.22 -20.35 13.56
N LYS A 142 10.03 -21.08 12.76
CA LYS A 142 10.91 -20.48 11.74
C LYS A 142 10.19 -19.59 10.73
N ARG A 143 8.98 -19.97 10.33
CA ARG A 143 8.18 -19.22 9.36
C ARG A 143 7.71 -17.89 9.96
N MET A 144 7.20 -17.91 11.19
CA MET A 144 6.81 -16.71 11.91
C MET A 144 8.02 -15.80 12.17
N LEU A 145 9.18 -16.39 12.46
CA LEU A 145 10.43 -15.65 12.60
C LEU A 145 10.80 -14.91 11.30
N ALA A 146 10.79 -15.60 10.16
CA ALA A 146 11.07 -14.99 8.86
C ALA A 146 10.06 -13.89 8.52
N HIS A 147 8.75 -14.14 8.72
CA HIS A 147 7.70 -13.15 8.49
C HIS A 147 7.88 -11.89 9.35
N ASN A 148 8.05 -12.05 10.66
CA ASN A 148 8.23 -10.94 11.59
C ASN A 148 9.53 -10.18 11.33
N THR A 149 10.62 -10.89 11.01
CA THR A 149 11.89 -10.28 10.60
C THR A 149 11.71 -9.46 9.35
N HIS A 150 10.96 -9.96 8.38
CA HIS A 150 10.68 -9.25 7.14
C HIS A 150 9.95 -7.92 7.38
N ILE A 151 8.92 -7.94 8.23
CA ILE A 151 8.21 -6.73 8.64
C ILE A 151 9.16 -5.76 9.35
N TYR A 152 9.95 -6.26 10.31
CA TYR A 152 10.86 -5.43 11.10
C TYR A 152 11.95 -4.78 10.24
N GLN A 153 12.63 -5.57 9.40
CA GLN A 153 13.65 -5.07 8.47
C GLN A 153 13.08 -4.04 7.49
N SER A 154 11.86 -4.25 7.01
CA SER A 154 11.16 -3.29 6.16
C SER A 154 10.90 -1.97 6.89
N LYS A 155 10.40 -2.03 8.12
CA LYS A 155 10.17 -0.84 8.96
C LYS A 155 11.47 -0.11 9.32
N GLU A 156 12.52 -0.85 9.69
CA GLU A 156 13.83 -0.25 9.98
C GLU A 156 14.40 0.45 8.75
N PHE A 157 14.30 -0.16 7.57
CA PHE A 157 14.72 0.48 6.33
C PHE A 157 13.90 1.75 6.03
N ALA A 158 12.60 1.71 6.25
CA ALA A 158 11.71 2.85 6.07
C ALA A 158 12.07 4.01 6.99
N LEU A 159 12.24 3.74 8.28
CA LEU A 159 12.58 4.74 9.30
C LEU A 159 13.94 5.43 9.05
N ASN A 160 14.90 4.69 8.48
CA ASN A 160 16.22 5.21 8.14
C ASN A 160 16.27 5.81 6.71
N SER A 161 15.14 5.88 6.03
CA SER A 161 15.02 6.47 4.70
C SER A 161 14.42 7.88 4.79
N ASN A 162 14.84 8.76 3.89
CA ASN A 162 14.33 10.14 3.83
C ASN A 162 13.25 10.28 2.72
N TYR A 163 12.31 9.33 2.66
CA TYR A 163 11.19 9.39 1.73
C TYR A 163 9.93 9.94 2.40
N ASP A 164 9.20 10.82 1.69
CA ASP A 164 8.00 11.46 2.24
C ASP A 164 6.84 10.49 2.37
N LEU A 165 6.71 9.56 1.42
CA LEU A 165 5.65 8.56 1.43
C LEU A 165 6.22 7.16 1.17
N ILE A 166 5.82 6.20 2.00
CA ILE A 166 6.32 4.85 1.96
C ILE A 166 5.16 3.88 1.80
N TYR A 167 5.27 2.99 0.80
CA TYR A 167 4.30 1.95 0.54
C TYR A 167 4.91 0.57 0.82
N PHE A 168 4.39 -0.12 1.81
CA PHE A 168 4.72 -1.51 2.10
C PHE A 168 3.80 -2.43 1.31
N VAL A 169 4.37 -3.39 0.59
CA VAL A 169 3.59 -4.32 -0.23
C VAL A 169 4.14 -5.74 -0.16
N GLU A 170 3.25 -6.70 -0.05
CA GLU A 170 3.55 -8.12 -0.13
C GLU A 170 3.58 -8.61 -1.59
N ASP A 171 4.13 -9.78 -1.79
CA ASP A 171 4.41 -10.31 -3.12
C ASP A 171 3.26 -11.10 -3.77
N ASP A 172 2.02 -10.88 -3.32
CA ASP A 172 0.84 -11.55 -3.86
C ASP A 172 -0.32 -10.60 -4.25
N TYR A 173 -0.07 -9.29 -4.23
CA TYR A 173 -1.02 -8.29 -4.69
C TYR A 173 -0.81 -7.92 -6.16
N LEU A 174 -1.92 -7.78 -6.90
CA LEU A 174 -1.94 -7.15 -8.21
C LEU A 174 -2.49 -5.74 -8.09
N HIS A 175 -1.78 -4.78 -8.67
CA HIS A 175 -2.14 -3.38 -8.60
C HIS A 175 -2.99 -2.98 -9.80
N GLN A 176 -4.04 -2.21 -9.57
CA GLN A 176 -4.73 -1.51 -10.63
C GLN A 176 -3.78 -0.55 -11.34
N HIS A 177 -4.05 -0.26 -12.61
CA HIS A 177 -3.13 0.45 -13.50
C HIS A 177 -2.66 1.83 -12.99
N ASP A 178 -3.45 2.49 -12.17
CA ASP A 178 -3.22 3.84 -11.63
C ASP A 178 -3.14 3.88 -10.09
N ALA A 179 -2.89 2.72 -9.46
CA ALA A 179 -2.93 2.61 -8.00
C ALA A 179 -1.94 3.55 -7.28
N ILE A 180 -0.71 3.69 -7.78
CA ILE A 180 0.28 4.60 -7.17
C ILE A 180 -0.12 6.06 -7.37
N GLU A 181 -0.62 6.44 -8.55
CA GLU A 181 -1.14 7.77 -8.82
C GLU A 181 -2.27 8.11 -7.84
N GLU A 182 -3.22 7.20 -7.70
CA GLU A 182 -4.33 7.34 -6.75
C GLU A 182 -3.86 7.52 -5.32
N MET A 183 -2.92 6.67 -4.86
CA MET A 183 -2.39 6.75 -3.49
C MET A 183 -1.72 8.10 -3.21
N ILE A 184 -0.89 8.59 -4.12
CA ILE A 184 -0.14 9.84 -3.94
C ILE A 184 -1.10 11.02 -3.85
N PHE A 185 -1.96 11.21 -4.84
CA PHE A 185 -2.86 12.37 -4.89
C PHE A 185 -3.92 12.32 -3.78
N SER A 186 -4.42 11.13 -3.44
CA SER A 186 -5.35 10.99 -2.32
C SER A 186 -4.66 11.26 -0.97
N TYR A 187 -3.41 10.82 -0.78
CA TYR A 187 -2.64 11.16 0.40
C TYR A 187 -2.43 12.67 0.53
N GLU A 188 -1.96 13.34 -0.52
CA GLU A 188 -1.76 14.78 -0.53
C GLU A 188 -3.04 15.54 -0.16
N LYS A 189 -4.16 15.11 -0.75
CA LYS A 189 -5.47 15.69 -0.49
C LYS A 189 -5.90 15.48 0.96
N PHE A 190 -5.91 14.26 1.43
CA PHE A 190 -6.42 13.92 2.76
C PHE A 190 -5.51 14.45 3.87
N SER A 191 -4.18 14.32 3.73
CA SER A 191 -3.24 14.88 4.71
C SER A 191 -3.32 16.41 4.78
N THR A 192 -3.61 17.09 3.66
CA THR A 192 -3.89 18.52 3.63
C THR A 192 -5.18 18.87 4.38
N ILE A 193 -6.28 18.13 4.13
CA ILE A 193 -7.57 18.34 4.78
C ILE A 193 -7.45 18.12 6.29
N TYR A 194 -6.85 17.01 6.69
CA TYR A 194 -6.71 16.64 8.10
C TYR A 194 -5.56 17.36 8.81
N LYS A 195 -4.71 18.08 8.08
CA LYS A 195 -3.50 18.79 8.58
C LYS A 195 -2.54 17.88 9.35
N LYS A 196 -2.51 16.58 9.04
CA LYS A 196 -1.66 15.57 9.68
C LYS A 196 -1.32 14.45 8.71
N ASP A 197 -0.30 13.67 9.06
CA ASP A 197 0.02 12.44 8.34
C ASP A 197 -1.05 11.38 8.60
N ILE A 198 -1.31 10.59 7.58
CA ILE A 198 -2.33 9.55 7.60
C ILE A 198 -1.75 8.23 7.11
N ILE A 199 -2.31 7.14 7.61
CA ILE A 199 -2.03 5.80 7.11
C ILE A 199 -3.17 5.44 6.16
N MET A 200 -2.80 4.93 4.98
CA MET A 200 -3.73 4.51 3.95
C MET A 200 -3.50 3.03 3.61
N CYS A 201 -4.59 2.28 3.49
CA CYS A 201 -4.55 0.90 3.01
C CYS A 201 -5.26 0.82 1.66
N PRO A 202 -4.53 0.64 0.54
CA PRO A 202 -5.13 0.67 -0.80
C PRO A 202 -5.84 -0.65 -1.17
N VAL A 203 -6.05 -1.53 -0.21
CA VAL A 203 -6.75 -2.80 -0.39
C VAL A 203 -8.12 -2.73 0.24
N ASP A 204 -9.13 -3.19 -0.49
CA ASP A 204 -10.49 -3.29 -0.01
C ASP A 204 -10.89 -4.76 0.13
N TYR A 205 -10.94 -5.21 1.38
CA TYR A 205 -11.26 -6.60 1.69
C TYR A 205 -12.78 -6.81 1.84
N PRO A 206 -13.37 -7.83 1.18
CA PRO A 206 -14.79 -8.11 1.28
C PRO A 206 -15.31 -8.29 2.72
N PHE A 207 -14.50 -8.83 3.62
CA PHE A 207 -14.92 -9.04 5.02
C PHE A 207 -15.09 -7.74 5.81
N LEU A 208 -14.51 -6.62 5.35
CA LEU A 208 -14.73 -5.30 5.96
C LEU A 208 -16.16 -4.80 5.77
N TYR A 209 -16.94 -5.41 4.87
CA TYR A 209 -18.34 -5.09 4.63
C TYR A 209 -19.32 -5.97 5.41
N ASN A 210 -18.83 -6.97 6.13
CA ASN A 210 -19.68 -7.86 6.93
C ASN A 210 -20.26 -7.17 8.19
N LYS A 211 -19.68 -6.04 8.59
CA LYS A 211 -20.19 -5.21 9.68
C LYS A 211 -20.64 -3.88 9.11
N LEU A 212 -21.88 -3.51 9.39
CA LEU A 212 -22.46 -2.22 9.01
C LEU A 212 -21.97 -1.12 9.96
N ASP A 213 -20.66 -0.94 10.06
CA ASP A 213 -20.10 0.16 10.83
C ASP A 213 -20.27 1.46 10.05
N GLN A 214 -20.68 2.50 10.76
CA GLN A 214 -20.74 3.84 10.20
C GLN A 214 -19.34 4.28 9.79
N THR A 215 -19.17 4.66 8.53
CA THR A 215 -17.87 5.08 8.00
C THR A 215 -18.00 6.37 7.21
N ASN A 216 -16.96 7.17 7.26
CA ASN A 216 -16.84 8.34 6.39
C ASN A 216 -16.21 7.93 5.07
N VAL A 217 -16.87 8.32 3.98
CA VAL A 217 -16.35 8.13 2.62
C VAL A 217 -15.71 9.43 2.16
N LEU A 218 -14.47 9.32 1.71
CA LEU A 218 -13.67 10.42 1.18
C LEU A 218 -13.50 10.24 -0.32
N VAL A 219 -13.70 11.30 -1.07
CA VAL A 219 -13.41 11.31 -2.51
C VAL A 219 -11.92 11.55 -2.71
N GLY A 220 -11.21 10.52 -3.16
CA GLY A 220 -9.79 10.59 -3.48
C GLY A 220 -9.53 11.29 -4.81
N HIS A 221 -8.51 10.82 -5.54
CA HIS A 221 -8.21 11.34 -6.90
C HIS A 221 -9.19 10.77 -7.93
N LYS A 222 -9.33 9.46 -7.97
CA LYS A 222 -10.23 8.73 -8.89
C LYS A 222 -11.11 7.71 -8.17
N LYS A 223 -10.82 7.42 -6.92
CA LYS A 223 -11.48 6.39 -6.13
C LYS A 223 -12.07 6.98 -4.86
N HIS A 224 -13.03 6.25 -4.31
CA HIS A 224 -13.56 6.54 -2.98
C HIS A 224 -12.74 5.80 -1.92
N TRP A 225 -12.46 6.50 -0.84
CA TRP A 225 -11.77 5.96 0.32
C TRP A 225 -12.69 6.00 1.52
N ARG A 226 -12.57 5.05 2.40
CA ARG A 226 -13.35 5.04 3.63
C ARG A 226 -12.44 5.02 4.85
N LYS A 227 -12.88 5.64 5.92
CA LYS A 227 -12.21 5.50 7.20
C LYS A 227 -12.45 4.09 7.72
N VAL A 228 -11.40 3.43 8.18
CA VAL A 228 -11.48 2.15 8.90
C VAL A 228 -10.91 2.35 10.31
N ASN A 229 -11.49 1.65 11.28
CA ASN A 229 -11.05 1.76 12.68
C ASN A 229 -9.86 0.85 12.96
N GLU A 230 -9.67 -0.20 12.17
CA GLU A 230 -8.61 -1.18 12.31
C GLU A 230 -7.88 -1.33 10.98
N SER A 231 -6.56 -1.25 11.02
CA SER A 231 -5.69 -1.62 9.91
C SER A 231 -5.32 -3.08 10.06
N LEU A 232 -5.59 -3.88 9.04
CA LEU A 232 -5.24 -5.30 8.96
C LEU A 232 -3.93 -5.53 8.20
N CYS A 233 -3.08 -4.52 8.10
CA CYS A 233 -1.76 -4.58 7.49
C CYS A 233 -0.68 -4.80 8.52
#